data_d6136334943f11ef3d759df819b341b7
#
_entry.id   d6136334943f11ef3d759df819b341b7
#
_cell.length_a   1.000
_cell.length_b   1.000
_cell.length_c   1.000
_cell.angle_alpha   90.00
_cell.angle_beta   90.00
_cell.angle_gamma   90.00
#
_symmetry.space_group_name_H-M   'P 1'
#
loop_
_entity.id
_entity.type
_entity.pdbx_description
1 polymer ?
#
loop_
_entity_poly.entity_id
_entity_poly.type
_entity_poly.pdbx_seq_one_letter_code
_entity_poly.pdbx_strand_id
1 'polypeptide(L)'
;NFATVAHVATGFAMADLALIGICICQRAAAAAAGADVVITMLPNGDILRHVASEIIPAMGAGAAFVDCSTVDVDSARAVADQAAAAGLLAVDAPVSGGIGGAAGGTLTFMAGGSAEAFAKAAPLFDIMGQKAVHCGDAGAGQAAKICNNMILGVTMIATCEAFALADKLGLDRQKMFDVVSTSSGYSWSMNAYCPAPGVGPQSPADNGYQPGFAADLMLKDLRLSQQAAGSADAD
;
A
#
# COMPACT_ATOMS: atom_id res chain seq x y z
N ASN A 1 0.30 -4.02 -24.09
CA ASN A 1 -1.08 -3.52 -24.09
C ASN A 1 -1.97 -4.61 -23.54
N PHE A 2 -2.69 -4.32 -22.47
CA PHE A 2 -3.72 -5.21 -21.93
C PHE A 2 -5.04 -4.89 -22.64
N ALA A 3 -5.79 -5.91 -23.05
CA ALA A 3 -7.10 -5.73 -23.64
C ALA A 3 -8.17 -5.47 -22.59
N THR A 4 -8.02 -6.07 -21.40
CA THR A 4 -8.97 -5.94 -20.30
C THR A 4 -8.26 -5.97 -18.95
N VAL A 5 -8.57 -4.99 -18.09
CA VAL A 5 -8.15 -4.93 -16.69
C VAL A 5 -9.39 -4.87 -15.82
N ALA A 6 -9.50 -5.76 -14.84
CA ALA A 6 -10.55 -5.73 -13.84
C ALA A 6 -10.00 -5.24 -12.50
N HIS A 7 -10.72 -4.33 -11.84
CA HIS A 7 -10.39 -3.82 -10.52
C HIS A 7 -11.42 -4.26 -9.50
N VAL A 8 -10.97 -4.85 -8.41
CA VAL A 8 -11.81 -5.28 -7.29
C VAL A 8 -11.36 -4.56 -6.03
N ALA A 9 -12.21 -3.68 -5.51
CA ALA A 9 -11.95 -2.92 -4.29
C ALA A 9 -13.20 -2.85 -3.42
N THR A 10 -13.01 -2.72 -2.12
CA THR A 10 -14.08 -2.46 -1.15
C THR A 10 -13.96 -1.01 -0.64
N GLY A 11 -15.10 -0.31 -0.52
CA GLY A 11 -15.14 1.02 0.13
C GLY A 11 -15.24 2.24 -0.79
N PHE A 12 -15.38 2.07 -2.12
CA PHE A 12 -15.69 3.18 -3.03
C PHE A 12 -17.19 3.33 -3.24
N ALA A 13 -17.68 4.58 -3.31
CA ALA A 13 -19.06 4.86 -3.67
C ALA A 13 -19.28 4.48 -5.14
N MET A 14 -20.25 3.60 -5.38
CA MET A 14 -20.59 3.05 -6.70
C MET A 14 -20.92 4.13 -7.76
N ALA A 15 -21.33 5.32 -7.35
CA ALA A 15 -21.72 6.42 -8.23
C ALA A 15 -20.56 7.04 -9.03
N ASP A 16 -19.34 7.03 -8.46
CA ASP A 16 -18.18 7.68 -9.10
C ASP A 16 -17.55 6.82 -10.21
N LEU A 17 -17.75 5.50 -10.16
CA LEU A 17 -17.20 4.55 -11.12
C LEU A 17 -18.01 4.46 -12.43
N ALA A 18 -19.31 4.75 -12.37
CA ALA A 18 -20.20 4.70 -13.55
C ALA A 18 -19.88 5.79 -14.59
N LEU A 19 -19.27 6.91 -14.16
CA LEU A 19 -18.95 8.05 -15.03
C LEU A 19 -17.76 7.81 -15.98
N ILE A 20 -16.94 6.80 -15.74
CA ILE A 20 -15.72 6.50 -16.53
C ILE A 20 -15.85 5.20 -17.35
N GLY A 21 -17.05 4.68 -17.53
CA GLY A 21 -17.30 3.51 -18.40
C GLY A 21 -16.85 2.17 -17.80
N ILE A 22 -16.63 2.10 -16.48
CA ILE A 22 -16.28 0.86 -15.81
C ILE A 22 -17.53 -0.01 -15.64
N CYS A 23 -17.45 -1.27 -16.07
CA CYS A 23 -18.49 -2.25 -15.83
C CYS A 23 -18.55 -2.61 -14.33
N ILE A 24 -19.61 -2.21 -13.63
CA ILE A 24 -19.84 -2.57 -12.23
C ILE A 24 -20.47 -3.96 -12.20
N CYS A 25 -19.66 -4.98 -11.92
CA CYS A 25 -20.16 -6.35 -11.74
C CYS A 25 -20.55 -6.57 -10.27
N GLN A 26 -21.72 -7.18 -10.04
CA GLN A 26 -22.19 -7.51 -8.70
C GLN A 26 -21.37 -8.62 -7.99
N ARG A 27 -20.51 -9.34 -8.74
CA ARG A 27 -19.64 -10.40 -8.23
C ARG A 27 -18.23 -10.24 -8.75
N ALA A 28 -17.25 -10.38 -7.87
CA ALA A 28 -15.84 -10.29 -8.19
C ALA A 28 -15.40 -11.28 -9.30
N ALA A 29 -15.88 -12.51 -9.25
CA ALA A 29 -15.63 -13.53 -10.28
C ALA A 29 -16.13 -13.11 -11.68
N ALA A 30 -17.29 -12.44 -11.76
CA ALA A 30 -17.83 -11.97 -13.04
C ALA A 30 -16.98 -10.82 -13.63
N ALA A 31 -16.41 -9.97 -12.78
CA ALA A 31 -15.48 -8.92 -13.21
C ALA A 31 -14.15 -9.50 -13.70
N ALA A 32 -13.70 -10.60 -13.10
CA ALA A 32 -12.43 -11.25 -13.42
C ALA A 32 -12.49 -12.12 -14.70
N ALA A 33 -13.69 -12.56 -15.10
CA ALA A 33 -13.86 -13.43 -16.26
C ALA A 33 -13.39 -12.73 -17.55
N GLY A 34 -12.39 -13.32 -18.23
CA GLY A 34 -11.82 -12.79 -19.46
C GLY A 34 -10.90 -11.58 -19.29
N ALA A 35 -10.55 -11.19 -18.07
CA ALA A 35 -9.58 -10.13 -17.83
C ALA A 35 -8.15 -10.65 -18.03
N ASP A 36 -7.29 -9.85 -18.69
CA ASP A 36 -5.85 -10.13 -18.79
C ASP A 36 -5.13 -9.90 -17.45
N VAL A 37 -5.61 -8.93 -16.67
CA VAL A 37 -5.12 -8.61 -15.34
C VAL A 37 -6.29 -8.29 -14.41
N VAL A 38 -6.21 -8.81 -13.21
CA VAL A 38 -7.12 -8.45 -12.11
C VAL A 38 -6.33 -7.74 -11.03
N ILE A 39 -6.76 -6.54 -10.63
CA ILE A 39 -6.15 -5.76 -9.54
C ILE A 39 -7.08 -5.82 -8.33
N THR A 40 -6.52 -6.12 -7.16
CA THR A 40 -7.24 -6.07 -5.88
C THR A 40 -6.67 -4.99 -4.96
N MET A 41 -7.55 -4.36 -4.15
CA MET A 41 -7.20 -3.42 -3.09
C MET A 41 -8.18 -3.66 -1.93
N LEU A 42 -7.78 -4.45 -0.95
CA LEU A 42 -8.64 -5.06 0.06
C LEU A 42 -8.13 -4.75 1.48
N PRO A 43 -9.02 -4.81 2.50
CA PRO A 43 -8.67 -4.36 3.86
C PRO A 43 -7.65 -5.24 4.59
N ASN A 44 -7.69 -6.56 4.42
CA ASN A 44 -6.87 -7.53 5.17
C ASN A 44 -6.70 -8.85 4.42
N GLY A 45 -5.84 -9.74 4.97
CA GLY A 45 -5.48 -11.01 4.36
C GLY A 45 -6.62 -12.02 4.28
N ASP A 46 -7.52 -12.05 5.26
CA ASP A 46 -8.67 -12.97 5.24
C ASP A 46 -9.63 -12.64 4.08
N ILE A 47 -9.92 -11.34 3.89
CA ILE A 47 -10.74 -10.87 2.77
C ILE A 47 -10.00 -11.12 1.46
N LEU A 48 -8.70 -10.89 1.39
CA LEU A 48 -7.90 -11.19 0.19
C LEU A 48 -7.99 -12.67 -0.18
N ARG A 49 -7.75 -13.58 0.75
CA ARG A 49 -7.86 -15.02 0.50
C ARG A 49 -9.25 -15.45 0.05
N HIS A 50 -10.29 -14.89 0.70
CA HIS A 50 -11.68 -15.17 0.31
C HIS A 50 -11.97 -14.70 -1.12
N VAL A 51 -11.66 -13.45 -1.44
CA VAL A 51 -11.88 -12.88 -2.78
C VAL A 51 -11.04 -13.63 -3.83
N ALA A 52 -9.77 -13.95 -3.54
CA ALA A 52 -8.92 -14.72 -4.44
C ALA A 52 -9.51 -16.10 -4.74
N SER A 53 -10.12 -16.77 -3.76
CA SER A 53 -10.77 -18.07 -3.95
C SER A 53 -11.95 -18.03 -4.92
N GLU A 54 -12.62 -16.89 -5.07
CA GLU A 54 -13.69 -16.68 -6.04
C GLU A 54 -13.18 -16.23 -7.41
N ILE A 55 -12.16 -15.39 -7.43
CA ILE A 55 -11.63 -14.73 -8.64
C ILE A 55 -10.74 -15.67 -9.45
N ILE A 56 -9.79 -16.33 -8.81
CA ILE A 56 -8.74 -17.14 -9.46
C ILE A 56 -9.35 -18.21 -10.37
N PRO A 57 -10.38 -18.96 -9.96
CA PRO A 57 -11.01 -19.95 -10.85
C PRO A 57 -11.74 -19.36 -12.07
N ALA A 58 -12.08 -18.06 -12.03
CA ALA A 58 -12.76 -17.37 -13.11
C ALA A 58 -11.82 -16.69 -14.12
N MET A 59 -10.54 -16.57 -13.77
CA MET A 59 -9.53 -15.93 -14.62
C MET A 59 -9.08 -16.85 -15.75
N GLY A 60 -8.74 -16.27 -16.90
CA GLY A 60 -8.19 -17.01 -18.04
C GLY A 60 -6.72 -17.42 -17.81
N ALA A 61 -6.33 -18.56 -18.39
CA ALA A 61 -4.94 -19.03 -18.33
C ALA A 61 -3.97 -17.94 -18.81
N GLY A 62 -2.87 -17.78 -18.07
CA GLY A 62 -1.85 -16.75 -18.34
C GLY A 62 -2.25 -15.33 -17.95
N ALA A 63 -3.43 -15.11 -17.37
CA ALA A 63 -3.79 -13.82 -16.78
C ALA A 63 -2.92 -13.53 -15.52
N ALA A 64 -2.87 -12.28 -15.11
CA ALA A 64 -2.12 -11.86 -13.93
C ALA A 64 -3.07 -11.39 -12.80
N PHE A 65 -2.85 -11.88 -11.59
CA PHE A 65 -3.46 -11.39 -10.36
C PHE A 65 -2.50 -10.43 -9.67
N VAL A 66 -2.88 -9.17 -9.49
CA VAL A 66 -2.06 -8.13 -8.87
C VAL A 66 -2.78 -7.62 -7.63
N ASP A 67 -2.23 -7.93 -6.45
CA ASP A 67 -2.80 -7.47 -5.19
C ASP A 67 -2.05 -6.25 -4.66
N CYS A 68 -2.72 -5.10 -4.63
CA CYS A 68 -2.19 -3.84 -4.09
C CYS A 68 -2.53 -3.61 -2.62
N SER A 69 -3.17 -4.58 -1.96
CA SER A 69 -3.53 -4.53 -0.55
C SER A 69 -2.29 -4.54 0.35
N THR A 70 -2.41 -4.03 1.57
CA THR A 70 -1.42 -4.24 2.63
C THR A 70 -1.96 -5.30 3.58
N VAL A 71 -1.37 -6.49 3.50
CA VAL A 71 -1.78 -7.69 4.25
C VAL A 71 -0.57 -8.41 4.86
N ASP A 72 -0.81 -9.47 5.60
CA ASP A 72 0.28 -10.33 6.10
C ASP A 72 0.97 -11.11 4.97
N VAL A 73 2.26 -11.42 5.19
CA VAL A 73 3.10 -12.09 4.19
C VAL A 73 2.56 -13.48 3.83
N ASP A 74 2.01 -14.21 4.82
CA ASP A 74 1.51 -15.57 4.62
C ASP A 74 0.26 -15.57 3.74
N SER A 75 -0.62 -14.57 3.88
CA SER A 75 -1.78 -14.41 3.00
C SER A 75 -1.35 -14.14 1.56
N ALA A 76 -0.36 -13.27 1.34
CA ALA A 76 0.15 -12.99 0.00
C ALA A 76 0.76 -14.24 -0.65
N ARG A 77 1.55 -15.00 0.09
CA ARG A 77 2.13 -16.27 -0.38
C ARG A 77 1.07 -17.31 -0.70
N ALA A 78 0.08 -17.49 0.18
CA ALA A 78 -1.01 -18.43 -0.04
C ALA A 78 -1.81 -18.12 -1.31
N VAL A 79 -2.06 -16.84 -1.58
CA VAL A 79 -2.74 -16.41 -2.82
C VAL A 79 -1.86 -16.62 -4.05
N ALA A 80 -0.56 -16.36 -3.95
CA ALA A 80 0.38 -16.63 -5.03
C ALA A 80 0.45 -18.12 -5.37
N ASP A 81 0.49 -18.99 -4.36
CA ASP A 81 0.46 -20.45 -4.55
C ASP A 81 -0.84 -20.90 -5.22
N GLN A 82 -1.98 -20.36 -4.80
CA GLN A 82 -3.28 -20.64 -5.40
C GLN A 82 -3.32 -20.20 -6.87
N ALA A 83 -2.80 -19.02 -7.18
CA ALA A 83 -2.71 -18.51 -8.55
C ALA A 83 -1.81 -19.39 -9.42
N ALA A 84 -0.64 -19.77 -8.91
CA ALA A 84 0.28 -20.66 -9.60
C ALA A 84 -0.32 -22.04 -9.89
N ALA A 85 -1.07 -22.62 -8.94
CA ALA A 85 -1.80 -23.87 -9.14
C ALA A 85 -2.88 -23.78 -10.24
N ALA A 86 -3.39 -22.59 -10.50
CA ALA A 86 -4.36 -22.29 -11.57
C ALA A 86 -3.68 -21.87 -12.90
N GLY A 87 -2.35 -21.88 -12.97
CA GLY A 87 -1.59 -21.44 -14.17
C GLY A 87 -1.62 -19.93 -14.41
N LEU A 88 -1.82 -19.14 -13.35
CA LEU A 88 -1.84 -17.68 -13.38
C LEU A 88 -0.51 -17.11 -12.86
N LEU A 89 -0.23 -15.88 -13.23
CA LEU A 89 0.84 -15.07 -12.65
C LEU A 89 0.29 -14.27 -11.46
N ALA A 90 1.04 -14.15 -10.37
CA ALA A 90 0.64 -13.39 -9.20
C ALA A 90 1.73 -12.42 -8.75
N VAL A 91 1.31 -11.21 -8.33
CA VAL A 91 2.17 -10.18 -7.77
C VAL A 91 1.48 -9.58 -6.54
N ASP A 92 2.14 -9.61 -5.39
CA ASP A 92 1.79 -8.77 -4.26
C ASP A 92 2.51 -7.42 -4.41
N ALA A 93 1.75 -6.35 -4.56
CA ALA A 93 2.26 -5.04 -4.93
C ALA A 93 1.68 -3.91 -4.05
N PRO A 94 1.83 -3.98 -2.72
CA PRO A 94 1.40 -2.89 -1.86
C PRO A 94 2.08 -1.58 -2.23
N VAL A 95 1.40 -0.46 -1.93
CA VAL A 95 1.77 0.87 -2.41
C VAL A 95 2.14 1.82 -1.28
N SER A 96 2.95 2.82 -1.61
CA SER A 96 3.21 4.01 -0.80
C SER A 96 2.93 5.26 -1.61
N GLY A 97 2.40 6.32 -0.94
CA GLY A 97 2.04 7.60 -1.56
C GLY A 97 0.66 8.12 -1.13
N GLY A 98 -0.16 7.26 -0.49
CA GLY A 98 -1.49 7.61 0.00
C GLY A 98 -2.46 8.05 -1.09
N ILE A 99 -3.54 8.74 -0.70
CA ILE A 99 -4.58 9.23 -1.62
C ILE A 99 -4.00 10.20 -2.65
N GLY A 100 -3.09 11.09 -2.22
CA GLY A 100 -2.45 12.06 -3.11
C GLY A 100 -1.60 11.39 -4.19
N GLY A 101 -0.81 10.38 -3.82
CA GLY A 101 -0.02 9.58 -4.77
C GLY A 101 -0.88 8.81 -5.75
N ALA A 102 -2.01 8.26 -5.29
CA ALA A 102 -2.96 7.57 -6.17
C ALA A 102 -3.60 8.53 -7.17
N ALA A 103 -4.08 9.70 -6.71
CA ALA A 103 -4.69 10.70 -7.57
C ALA A 103 -3.69 11.29 -8.59
N GLY A 104 -2.42 11.44 -8.19
CA GLY A 104 -1.36 11.98 -9.04
C GLY A 104 -0.64 10.96 -9.93
N GLY A 105 -0.96 9.67 -9.83
CA GLY A 105 -0.21 8.61 -10.53
C GLY A 105 1.25 8.52 -10.08
N THR A 106 1.54 8.85 -8.82
CA THR A 106 2.91 8.93 -8.27
C THR A 106 3.18 7.90 -7.17
N LEU A 107 2.41 6.81 -7.15
CA LEU A 107 2.61 5.73 -6.19
C LEU A 107 3.98 5.07 -6.35
N THR A 108 4.53 4.60 -5.24
CA THR A 108 5.63 3.63 -5.25
C THR A 108 5.07 2.25 -4.99
N PHE A 109 5.26 1.32 -5.92
CA PHE A 109 4.88 -0.09 -5.80
C PHE A 109 6.05 -0.90 -5.24
N MET A 110 5.76 -1.74 -4.26
CA MET A 110 6.70 -2.72 -3.69
C MET A 110 6.22 -4.10 -4.15
N ALA A 111 6.83 -4.65 -5.18
CA ALA A 111 6.30 -5.83 -5.86
C ALA A 111 7.05 -7.11 -5.47
N GLY A 112 6.33 -8.12 -5.03
CA GLY A 112 6.78 -9.49 -4.82
C GLY A 112 6.13 -10.46 -5.81
N GLY A 113 6.90 -11.40 -6.33
CA GLY A 113 6.46 -12.37 -7.30
C GLY A 113 7.59 -12.76 -8.26
N SER A 114 7.33 -13.70 -9.16
CA SER A 114 8.33 -14.09 -10.14
C SER A 114 8.70 -12.91 -11.05
N ALA A 115 9.90 -12.94 -11.64
CA ALA A 115 10.34 -11.93 -12.61
C ALA A 115 9.38 -11.82 -13.81
N GLU A 116 8.78 -12.93 -14.24
CA GLU A 116 7.76 -12.96 -15.29
C GLU A 116 6.48 -12.24 -14.86
N ALA A 117 5.99 -12.52 -13.66
CA ALA A 117 4.80 -11.87 -13.10
C ALA A 117 5.01 -10.36 -12.95
N PHE A 118 6.17 -9.95 -12.41
CA PHE A 118 6.54 -8.54 -12.31
C PHE A 118 6.59 -7.87 -13.69
N ALA A 119 7.26 -8.48 -14.66
CA ALA A 119 7.37 -7.92 -16.02
C ALA A 119 5.99 -7.75 -16.68
N LYS A 120 5.06 -8.68 -16.42
CA LYS A 120 3.68 -8.58 -16.93
C LYS A 120 2.91 -7.44 -16.25
N ALA A 121 3.10 -7.19 -14.97
CA ALA A 121 2.42 -6.12 -14.23
C ALA A 121 3.07 -4.72 -14.43
N ALA A 122 4.35 -4.66 -14.79
CA ALA A 122 5.13 -3.42 -14.89
C ALA A 122 4.47 -2.30 -15.70
N PRO A 123 3.84 -2.55 -16.89
CA PRO A 123 3.15 -1.50 -17.64
C PRO A 123 1.99 -0.84 -16.88
N LEU A 124 1.37 -1.54 -15.93
CA LEU A 124 0.33 -0.96 -15.08
C LEU A 124 0.94 -0.10 -13.97
N PHE A 125 2.06 -0.54 -13.40
CA PHE A 125 2.79 0.25 -12.42
C PHE A 125 3.29 1.58 -13.00
N ASP A 126 3.73 1.59 -14.26
CA ASP A 126 4.17 2.81 -14.97
C ASP A 126 3.01 3.81 -15.20
N ILE A 127 1.77 3.33 -15.27
CA ILE A 127 0.57 4.18 -15.40
C ILE A 127 0.10 4.72 -14.04
N MET A 128 0.11 3.87 -13.01
CA MET A 128 -0.46 4.17 -11.69
C MET A 128 0.55 4.79 -10.72
N GLY A 129 1.84 4.75 -11.03
CA GLY A 129 2.90 5.18 -10.14
C GLY A 129 4.10 5.79 -10.84
N GLN A 130 5.01 6.30 -10.04
CA GLN A 130 6.30 6.84 -10.52
C GLN A 130 7.45 5.85 -10.35
N LYS A 131 7.26 4.79 -9.55
CA LYS A 131 8.29 3.80 -9.25
C LYS A 131 7.69 2.45 -8.90
N ALA A 132 8.24 1.40 -9.45
CA ALA A 132 8.01 0.03 -9.02
C ALA A 132 9.34 -0.64 -8.67
N VAL A 133 9.40 -1.29 -7.52
CA VAL A 133 10.58 -2.03 -7.07
C VAL A 133 10.21 -3.50 -6.99
N HIS A 134 10.93 -4.34 -7.75
CA HIS A 134 10.83 -5.78 -7.60
C HIS A 134 11.62 -6.20 -6.35
N CYS A 135 10.91 -6.55 -5.29
CA CYS A 135 11.48 -6.82 -3.97
C CYS A 135 11.95 -8.28 -3.79
N GLY A 136 11.56 -9.17 -4.68
CA GLY A 136 11.87 -10.61 -4.63
C GLY A 136 10.65 -11.47 -4.94
N ASP A 137 10.65 -12.71 -4.46
CA ASP A 137 9.58 -13.67 -4.65
C ASP A 137 8.27 -13.26 -3.93
N ALA A 138 7.22 -14.06 -4.08
CA ALA A 138 5.91 -13.82 -3.48
C ALA A 138 5.99 -13.52 -1.98
N GLY A 139 5.30 -12.45 -1.56
CA GLY A 139 5.31 -11.93 -0.20
C GLY A 139 6.44 -10.91 0.07
N ALA A 140 7.41 -10.75 -0.84
CA ALA A 140 8.49 -9.78 -0.64
C ALA A 140 8.01 -8.32 -0.73
N GLY A 141 6.97 -8.05 -1.51
CA GLY A 141 6.31 -6.74 -1.54
C GLY A 141 5.68 -6.39 -0.19
N GLN A 142 4.95 -7.34 0.41
CA GLN A 142 4.37 -7.16 1.74
C GLN A 142 5.45 -6.99 2.81
N ALA A 143 6.51 -7.79 2.77
CA ALA A 143 7.65 -7.64 3.70
C ALA A 143 8.28 -6.25 3.60
N ALA A 144 8.52 -5.75 2.40
CA ALA A 144 9.03 -4.40 2.17
C ALA A 144 8.06 -3.33 2.71
N LYS A 145 6.75 -3.48 2.47
CA LYS A 145 5.72 -2.56 2.96
C LYS A 145 5.63 -2.55 4.47
N ILE A 146 5.66 -3.71 5.12
CA ILE A 146 5.62 -3.85 6.58
C ILE A 146 6.81 -3.15 7.22
N CYS A 147 8.03 -3.40 6.71
CA CYS A 147 9.24 -2.73 7.19
C CYS A 147 9.19 -1.21 6.99
N ASN A 148 8.73 -0.75 5.82
CA ASN A 148 8.54 0.67 5.55
C ASN A 148 7.58 1.33 6.56
N ASN A 149 6.42 0.70 6.80
CA ASN A 149 5.41 1.29 7.68
C ASN A 149 5.77 1.16 9.17
N MET A 150 6.57 0.18 9.56
CA MET A 150 7.18 0.14 10.88
C MET A 150 8.09 1.38 11.10
N ILE A 151 8.98 1.69 10.16
CA ILE A 151 9.83 2.88 10.22
C ILE A 151 8.96 4.16 10.25
N LEU A 152 7.95 4.25 9.39
CA LEU A 152 7.02 5.38 9.34
C LEU A 152 6.33 5.59 10.70
N GLY A 153 5.76 4.55 11.29
CA GLY A 153 5.06 4.63 12.56
C GLY A 153 5.98 5.06 13.71
N VAL A 154 7.16 4.45 13.82
CA VAL A 154 8.15 4.77 14.86
C VAL A 154 8.65 6.21 14.71
N THR A 155 8.98 6.64 13.50
CA THR A 155 9.46 8.02 13.27
C THR A 155 8.37 9.06 13.48
N MET A 156 7.10 8.76 13.20
CA MET A 156 5.99 9.66 13.50
C MET A 156 5.80 9.84 15.01
N ILE A 157 5.83 8.76 15.79
CA ILE A 157 5.75 8.81 17.25
C ILE A 157 6.92 9.65 17.80
N ALA A 158 8.15 9.35 17.38
CA ALA A 158 9.33 10.08 17.82
C ALA A 158 9.24 11.58 17.47
N THR A 159 8.74 11.93 16.28
CA THR A 159 8.57 13.31 15.83
C THR A 159 7.53 14.04 16.71
N CYS A 160 6.38 13.42 16.99
CA CYS A 160 5.35 14.00 17.87
C CYS A 160 5.86 14.25 19.28
N GLU A 161 6.57 13.27 19.85
CA GLU A 161 7.14 13.39 21.20
C GLU A 161 8.22 14.48 21.26
N ALA A 162 9.04 14.59 20.22
CA ALA A 162 10.09 15.62 20.16
C ALA A 162 9.48 17.04 20.09
N PHE A 163 8.39 17.26 19.32
CA PHE A 163 7.68 18.55 19.33
C PHE A 163 7.04 18.84 20.68
N ALA A 164 6.42 17.84 21.33
CA ALA A 164 5.84 17.99 22.67
C ALA A 164 6.91 18.36 23.73
N LEU A 165 8.11 17.79 23.61
CA LEU A 165 9.24 18.13 24.48
C LEU A 165 9.77 19.54 24.19
N ALA A 166 9.91 19.91 22.90
CA ALA A 166 10.33 21.25 22.48
C ALA A 166 9.43 22.34 23.04
N ASP A 167 8.12 22.16 22.97
CA ASP A 167 7.13 23.07 23.57
C ASP A 167 7.35 23.26 25.08
N LYS A 168 7.58 22.18 25.81
CA LYS A 168 7.82 22.23 27.27
C LYS A 168 9.16 22.90 27.62
N LEU A 169 10.14 22.82 26.74
CA LEU A 169 11.45 23.47 26.90
C LEU A 169 11.44 24.95 26.42
N GLY A 170 10.32 25.42 25.86
CA GLY A 170 10.22 26.78 25.30
C GLY A 170 10.95 26.96 23.97
N LEU A 171 11.25 25.87 23.26
CA LEU A 171 11.83 25.93 21.92
C LEU A 171 10.73 26.17 20.89
N ASP A 172 10.91 27.18 20.06
CA ASP A 172 10.00 27.47 18.96
C ASP A 172 9.91 26.32 17.96
N ARG A 173 8.70 25.96 17.57
CA ARG A 173 8.46 24.80 16.70
C ARG A 173 9.12 24.92 15.32
N GLN A 174 9.11 26.15 14.73
CA GLN A 174 9.77 26.37 13.45
C GLN A 174 11.29 26.21 13.58
N LYS A 175 11.88 26.72 14.67
CA LYS A 175 13.32 26.53 14.93
C LYS A 175 13.70 25.08 15.12
N MET A 176 12.84 24.32 15.80
CA MET A 176 13.06 22.87 15.92
C MET A 176 13.02 22.21 14.53
N PHE A 177 12.04 22.52 13.70
CA PHE A 177 11.95 22.00 12.34
C PHE A 177 13.19 22.38 11.52
N ASP A 178 13.60 23.64 11.53
CA ASP A 178 14.77 24.15 10.77
C ASP A 178 16.04 23.36 11.10
N VAL A 179 16.23 22.98 12.38
CA VAL A 179 17.37 22.19 12.81
C VAL A 179 17.21 20.73 12.40
N VAL A 180 16.09 20.09 12.75
CA VAL A 180 15.95 18.63 12.62
C VAL A 180 15.82 18.22 11.15
N SER A 181 15.17 19.04 10.33
CA SER A 181 14.98 18.76 8.89
C SER A 181 16.28 18.67 8.10
N THR A 182 17.39 19.18 8.66
CA THR A 182 18.71 19.17 8.02
C THR A 182 19.77 18.43 8.86
N SER A 183 19.36 17.81 9.96
CA SER A 183 20.25 17.11 10.91
C SER A 183 19.96 15.62 10.95
N SER A 184 20.61 14.89 11.83
CA SER A 184 20.49 13.42 11.97
C SER A 184 19.10 12.91 12.36
N GLY A 185 18.21 13.79 12.85
CA GLY A 185 16.80 13.49 13.10
C GLY A 185 15.91 13.56 11.85
N TYR A 186 16.48 13.77 10.66
CA TYR A 186 15.76 13.78 9.40
C TYR A 186 14.90 12.51 9.24
N SER A 187 13.64 12.70 8.86
CA SER A 187 12.73 11.60 8.53
C SER A 187 11.63 12.09 7.59
N TRP A 188 10.94 11.17 6.89
CA TRP A 188 9.77 11.53 6.10
C TRP A 188 8.66 12.15 6.99
N SER A 189 8.48 11.64 8.21
CA SER A 189 7.53 12.17 9.18
C SER A 189 7.81 13.63 9.57
N MET A 190 9.09 14.00 9.67
CA MET A 190 9.51 15.38 9.91
C MET A 190 9.39 16.24 8.67
N ASN A 191 9.93 15.80 7.54
CA ASN A 191 10.20 16.65 6.39
C ASN A 191 9.07 16.77 5.38
N ALA A 192 8.18 15.76 5.31
CA ALA A 192 7.09 15.70 4.32
C ALA A 192 5.69 15.59 4.96
N TYR A 193 5.60 15.24 6.24
CA TYR A 193 4.34 14.98 6.92
C TYR A 193 4.35 15.47 8.37
N CYS A 194 4.90 16.65 8.58
CA CYS A 194 5.12 17.23 9.92
C CYS A 194 3.81 17.27 10.72
N PRO A 195 3.80 16.74 11.98
CA PRO A 195 2.59 16.73 12.80
C PRO A 195 2.29 18.05 13.50
N ALA A 196 3.20 19.04 13.41
CA ALA A 196 3.02 20.36 14.00
C ALA A 196 2.38 21.33 13.00
N PRO A 197 1.18 21.90 13.28
CA PRO A 197 0.52 22.85 12.37
C PRO A 197 1.36 24.09 12.10
N GLY A 198 1.36 24.54 10.86
CA GLY A 198 2.06 25.76 10.41
C GLY A 198 3.59 25.60 10.35
N VAL A 199 4.11 24.38 10.40
CA VAL A 199 5.53 24.09 10.44
C VAL A 199 5.92 23.15 9.28
N GLY A 200 6.94 23.53 8.52
CA GLY A 200 7.39 22.75 7.37
C GLY A 200 6.43 22.73 6.19
N PRO A 201 6.49 21.73 5.30
CA PRO A 201 5.56 21.55 4.20
C PRO A 201 4.14 21.27 4.70
N GLN A 202 3.14 21.67 3.90
CA GLN A 202 1.74 21.43 4.22
C GLN A 202 1.45 19.94 4.46
N SER A 203 0.76 19.65 5.55
CA SER A 203 0.43 18.30 6.02
C SER A 203 -1.02 18.23 6.54
N PRO A 204 -1.54 17.06 6.88
CA PRO A 204 -2.83 16.94 7.56
C PRO A 204 -2.94 17.76 8.85
N ALA A 205 -1.85 18.08 9.53
CA ALA A 205 -1.84 18.93 10.70
C ALA A 205 -2.38 20.35 10.38
N ASP A 206 -2.11 20.86 9.19
CA ASP A 206 -2.56 22.18 8.72
C ASP A 206 -4.03 22.18 8.29
N ASN A 207 -4.62 21.01 8.14
CA ASN A 207 -6.00 20.80 7.70
C ASN A 207 -6.86 20.15 8.82
N GLY A 208 -6.68 20.59 10.06
CA GLY A 208 -7.43 20.10 11.21
C GLY A 208 -7.25 18.61 11.46
N TYR A 209 -6.11 18.05 11.08
CA TYR A 209 -5.80 16.61 11.18
C TYR A 209 -6.76 15.70 10.41
N GLN A 210 -7.38 16.19 9.34
CA GLN A 210 -8.13 15.33 8.44
C GLN A 210 -7.21 14.24 7.89
N PRO A 211 -7.57 12.95 8.00
CA PRO A 211 -6.65 11.86 7.72
C PRO A 211 -6.28 11.81 6.23
N GLY A 212 -4.97 11.87 5.93
CA GLY A 212 -4.41 11.42 4.67
C GLY A 212 -4.13 9.91 4.71
N PHE A 213 -3.66 9.44 5.87
CA PHE A 213 -3.54 8.03 6.24
C PHE A 213 -4.05 7.87 7.68
N ALA A 214 -5.18 7.17 7.84
CA ALA A 214 -5.84 7.06 9.12
C ALA A 214 -4.99 6.29 10.16
N ALA A 215 -5.05 6.71 11.42
CA ALA A 215 -4.31 6.07 12.52
C ALA A 215 -4.66 4.58 12.67
N ASP A 216 -5.92 4.19 12.45
CA ASP A 216 -6.34 2.78 12.48
C ASP A 216 -5.64 1.92 11.41
N LEU A 217 -5.38 2.49 10.22
CA LEU A 217 -4.63 1.80 9.17
C LEU A 217 -3.15 1.67 9.54
N MET A 218 -2.57 2.70 10.15
CA MET A 218 -1.20 2.59 10.67
C MET A 218 -1.12 1.55 11.80
N LEU A 219 -2.09 1.52 12.72
CA LEU A 219 -2.15 0.52 13.78
C LEU A 219 -2.24 -0.91 13.21
N LYS A 220 -3.05 -1.10 12.16
CA LYS A 220 -3.11 -2.38 11.44
C LYS A 220 -1.73 -2.75 10.88
N ASP A 221 -1.05 -1.84 10.22
CA ASP A 221 0.25 -2.11 9.60
C ASP A 221 1.35 -2.39 10.65
N LEU A 222 1.32 -1.71 11.80
CA LEU A 222 2.22 -2.01 12.93
C LEU A 222 1.95 -3.39 13.55
N ARG A 223 0.67 -3.81 13.61
CA ARG A 223 0.33 -5.18 14.04
C ARG A 223 0.83 -6.23 13.05
N LEU A 224 0.77 -5.95 11.75
CA LEU A 224 1.37 -6.84 10.73
C LEU A 224 2.88 -6.96 10.91
N SER A 225 3.58 -5.88 11.30
CA SER A 225 5.02 -5.96 11.57
C SER A 225 5.35 -6.83 12.78
N GLN A 226 4.56 -6.73 13.86
CA GLN A 226 4.71 -7.59 15.04
C GLN A 226 4.41 -9.06 14.73
N GLN A 227 3.35 -9.32 13.94
CA GLN A 227 3.04 -10.67 13.48
C GLN A 227 4.18 -11.26 12.64
N ALA A 228 4.73 -10.47 11.71
CA ALA A 228 5.85 -10.90 10.88
C ALA A 228 7.11 -11.16 11.70
N ALA A 229 7.40 -10.33 12.72
CA ALA A 229 8.52 -10.53 13.64
C ALA A 229 8.38 -11.84 14.40
N GLY A 230 7.22 -12.12 14.99
CA GLY A 230 6.96 -13.40 15.68
C GLY A 230 7.07 -14.61 14.75
N SER A 231 6.64 -14.49 13.48
CA SER A 231 6.78 -15.59 12.50
C SER A 231 8.23 -15.81 12.03
N ALA A 232 9.09 -14.81 12.18
CA ALA A 232 10.49 -14.83 11.75
C ALA A 232 11.49 -15.01 12.90
N ASP A 233 11.01 -15.25 14.13
CA ASP A 233 11.83 -15.27 15.37
C ASP A 233 12.71 -14.01 15.50
N ALA A 234 12.15 -12.85 15.14
CA ALA A 234 12.81 -11.55 15.18
C ALA A 234 12.18 -10.67 16.29
N ASP A 235 12.53 -10.94 17.56
CA ASP A 235 12.08 -10.16 18.73
C ASP A 235 12.91 -8.88 18.95
#